data_49b01a1d2daf251883030e6ea7d3bda2
#
_entry.id   49b01a1d2daf251883030e6ea7d3bda2
#
_cell.length_a   1.000
_cell.length_b   1.000
_cell.length_c   1.000
_cell.angle_alpha   90.00
_cell.angle_beta   90.00
_cell.angle_gamma   90.00
#
_symmetry.space_group_name_H-M   'P 1'
#
loop_
_entity.id
_entity.type
_entity.pdbx_description
1 polymer ?
#
loop_
_entity_poly.entity_id
_entity_poly.type
_entity_poly.pdbx_seq_one_letter_code
_entity_poly.pdbx_strand_id
1 'polypeptide(L)'
;MDREQVIALQHQRFATKKYDPNRRISQKDWEALVEVGRLAPSSVGLEPWKMLLLKNERMKEDLKPMAWGALSSLEGASHFVIYLARKGVTYDSDYVKKVMHEVKKRDYDADSRFAQIIKNFQESEYETQ
;
A
#
# COMPACT_ATOMS: atom_id res chain seq x y z
N MET A 1 -15.41 4.44 19.93
CA MET A 1 -15.97 5.32 18.87
C MET A 1 -17.38 4.85 18.59
N ASP A 2 -18.35 5.71 18.74
CA ASP A 2 -19.76 5.41 18.47
C ASP A 2 -20.11 5.59 16.99
N ARG A 3 -21.36 5.28 16.61
CA ARG A 3 -21.84 5.33 15.23
C ARG A 3 -21.82 6.75 14.66
N GLU A 4 -22.22 7.70 15.46
CA GLU A 4 -22.31 9.12 15.11
C GLU A 4 -20.91 9.69 14.83
N GLN A 5 -19.92 9.33 15.64
CA GLN A 5 -18.51 9.72 15.42
C GLN A 5 -17.95 9.15 14.10
N VAL A 6 -18.28 7.90 13.77
CA VAL A 6 -17.83 7.30 12.49
C VAL A 6 -18.44 8.06 11.30
N ILE A 7 -19.75 8.35 11.36
CA ILE A 7 -20.43 9.09 10.30
C ILE A 7 -19.87 10.51 10.17
N ALA A 8 -19.65 11.21 11.29
CA ALA A 8 -19.07 12.56 11.29
C ALA A 8 -17.68 12.60 10.64
N LEU A 9 -16.83 11.62 10.92
CA LEU A 9 -15.52 11.49 10.28
C LEU A 9 -15.62 11.29 8.76
N GLN A 10 -16.60 10.51 8.29
CA GLN A 10 -16.81 10.33 6.85
C GLN A 10 -17.29 11.62 6.17
N HIS A 11 -18.12 12.40 6.82
CA HIS A 11 -18.53 13.73 6.31
C HIS A 11 -17.38 14.73 6.25
N GLN A 12 -16.41 14.65 7.16
CA GLN A 12 -15.23 15.53 7.18
C GLN A 12 -14.17 15.13 6.14
N ARG A 13 -14.19 13.87 5.70
CA ARG A 13 -13.20 13.36 4.76
C ARG A 13 -13.42 13.95 3.36
N PHE A 14 -12.37 14.49 2.77
CA PHE A 14 -12.37 14.92 1.35
C PHE A 14 -11.00 14.66 0.71
N ALA A 15 -10.96 14.69 -0.61
CA ALA A 15 -9.71 14.56 -1.37
C ALA A 15 -9.00 15.92 -1.43
N THR A 16 -8.01 16.11 -0.58
CA THR A 16 -7.23 17.35 -0.50
C THR A 16 -6.53 17.65 -1.83
N LYS A 17 -6.70 18.88 -2.35
CA LYS A 17 -6.11 19.33 -3.60
C LYS A 17 -4.98 20.33 -3.42
N LYS A 18 -4.90 20.97 -2.26
CA LYS A 18 -3.85 21.93 -1.90
C LYS A 18 -3.38 21.64 -0.49
N TYR A 19 -2.09 21.78 -0.28
CA TYR A 19 -1.44 21.58 1.01
C TYR A 19 -0.79 22.87 1.46
N ASP A 20 -0.78 23.11 2.76
CA ASP A 20 -0.02 24.20 3.36
C ASP A 20 1.44 23.76 3.53
N PRO A 21 2.39 24.36 2.80
CA PRO A 21 3.79 23.95 2.83
C PRO A 21 4.45 24.19 4.20
N ASN A 22 3.84 25.01 5.06
CA ASN A 22 4.36 25.31 6.40
C ASN A 22 3.84 24.33 7.47
N ARG A 23 2.87 23.50 7.14
CA ARG A 23 2.33 22.50 8.07
C ARG A 23 2.95 21.14 7.82
N ARG A 24 3.37 20.52 8.91
CA ARG A 24 3.91 19.15 8.92
C ARG A 24 3.14 18.30 9.93
N ILE A 25 2.85 17.07 9.58
CA ILE A 25 2.35 16.11 10.56
C ILE A 25 3.50 15.74 11.51
N SER A 26 3.14 15.48 12.76
CA SER A 26 4.15 15.10 13.77
C SER A 26 4.74 13.72 13.44
N GLN A 27 5.95 13.45 13.95
CA GLN A 27 6.56 12.12 13.80
C GLN A 27 5.67 11.02 14.39
N LYS A 28 5.02 11.28 15.51
CA LYS A 28 4.09 10.36 16.17
C LYS A 28 2.87 10.05 15.28
N ASP A 29 2.29 11.07 14.67
CA ASP A 29 1.14 10.87 13.76
C ASP A 29 1.58 10.13 12.50
N TRP A 30 2.77 10.45 11.98
CA TRP A 30 3.33 9.71 10.84
C TRP A 30 3.51 8.23 11.14
N GLU A 31 4.08 7.88 12.28
CA GLU A 31 4.26 6.50 12.72
C GLU A 31 2.92 5.77 12.87
N ALA A 32 1.91 6.44 13.44
CA ALA A 32 0.56 5.90 13.54
C ALA A 32 -0.06 5.63 12.15
N LEU A 33 0.09 6.56 11.19
CA LEU A 33 -0.41 6.38 9.82
C LEU A 33 0.28 5.20 9.10
N VAL A 34 1.60 5.06 9.27
CA VAL A 34 2.36 3.92 8.71
C VAL A 34 1.85 2.60 9.30
N GLU A 35 1.64 2.56 10.61
CA GLU A 35 1.15 1.34 11.29
C GLU A 35 -0.29 1.00 10.86
N VAL A 36 -1.18 1.98 10.74
CA VAL A 36 -2.53 1.76 10.18
C VAL A 36 -2.46 1.21 8.76
N GLY A 37 -1.57 1.77 7.91
CA GLY A 37 -1.35 1.26 6.56
C GLY A 37 -0.81 -0.18 6.54
N ARG A 38 0.11 -0.50 7.46
CA ARG A 38 0.67 -1.85 7.61
C ARG A 38 -0.39 -2.87 8.04
N LEU A 39 -1.32 -2.46 8.88
CA LEU A 39 -2.40 -3.32 9.39
C LEU A 39 -3.59 -3.43 8.43
N ALA A 40 -3.60 -2.67 7.35
CA ALA A 40 -4.68 -2.74 6.36
C ALA A 40 -4.69 -4.13 5.69
N PRO A 41 -5.88 -4.73 5.47
CA PRO A 41 -5.97 -6.03 4.83
C PRO A 41 -5.48 -5.96 3.38
N SER A 42 -4.82 -7.01 2.92
CA SER A 42 -4.45 -7.21 1.52
C SER A 42 -5.11 -8.47 0.96
N SER A 43 -5.23 -8.56 -0.37
CA SER A 43 -5.77 -9.74 -1.04
C SER A 43 -4.98 -10.98 -0.62
N VAL A 44 -5.69 -12.01 -0.17
CA VAL A 44 -5.15 -13.28 0.35
C VAL A 44 -4.07 -13.13 1.46
N GLY A 45 -3.87 -11.91 1.97
CA GLY A 45 -2.92 -11.61 3.05
C GLY A 45 -1.46 -11.82 2.67
N LEU A 46 -1.08 -11.56 1.44
CA LEU A 46 0.31 -11.66 0.98
C LEU A 46 1.11 -10.36 1.16
N GLU A 47 0.44 -9.22 1.23
CA GLU A 47 1.06 -7.89 1.39
C GLU A 47 2.26 -7.65 0.44
N PRO A 48 2.11 -7.86 -0.89
CA PRO A 48 3.22 -7.78 -1.83
C PRO A 48 3.56 -6.33 -2.20
N TRP A 49 3.66 -5.47 -1.22
CA TRP A 49 3.91 -4.05 -1.39
C TRP A 49 4.94 -3.51 -0.39
N LYS A 50 5.46 -2.34 -0.68
CA LYS A 50 6.33 -1.58 0.22
C LYS A 50 6.00 -0.09 0.13
N MET A 51 5.94 0.58 1.28
CA MET A 51 5.87 2.03 1.34
C MET A 51 7.27 2.64 1.29
N LEU A 52 7.47 3.57 0.37
CA LEU A 52 8.69 4.36 0.25
C LEU A 52 8.35 5.82 0.54
N LEU A 53 8.87 6.36 1.67
CA LEU A 53 8.78 7.78 1.95
C LEU A 53 9.81 8.55 1.12
N LEU A 54 9.33 9.38 0.22
CA LEU A 54 10.18 10.19 -0.65
C LEU A 54 10.64 11.46 0.08
N LYS A 55 11.92 11.50 0.46
CA LYS A 55 12.56 12.64 1.14
C LYS A 55 13.51 13.42 0.25
N ASN A 56 13.96 12.84 -0.85
CA ASN A 56 14.94 13.44 -1.75
C ASN A 56 14.26 14.48 -2.66
N GLU A 57 14.61 15.74 -2.51
CA GLU A 57 14.00 16.85 -3.27
C GLU A 57 14.30 16.74 -4.77
N ARG A 58 15.50 16.32 -5.16
CA ARG A 58 15.83 16.09 -6.57
C ARG A 58 14.92 15.04 -7.21
N MET A 59 14.68 13.93 -6.52
CA MET A 59 13.76 12.90 -7.02
C MET A 59 12.32 13.42 -7.10
N LYS A 60 11.90 14.32 -6.21
CA LYS A 60 10.58 14.97 -6.32
C LYS A 60 10.49 15.81 -7.59
N GLU A 61 11.52 16.60 -7.88
CA GLU A 61 11.58 17.39 -9.12
C GLU A 61 11.53 16.49 -10.36
N ASP A 62 12.31 15.40 -10.37
CA ASP A 62 12.35 14.45 -11.49
C ASP A 62 10.97 13.76 -11.72
N LEU A 63 10.16 13.61 -10.67
CA LEU A 63 8.83 13.00 -10.75
C LEU A 63 7.72 13.97 -11.19
N LYS A 64 7.90 15.29 -11.07
CA LYS A 64 6.87 16.29 -11.40
C LYS A 64 6.25 16.11 -12.78
N PRO A 65 7.02 15.88 -13.86
CA PRO A 65 6.46 15.75 -15.21
C PRO A 65 5.48 14.59 -15.37
N MET A 66 5.58 13.56 -14.52
CA MET A 66 4.73 12.37 -14.57
C MET A 66 3.72 12.29 -13.41
N ALA A 67 3.70 13.28 -12.53
CA ALA A 67 2.90 13.23 -11.30
C ALA A 67 1.39 13.49 -11.52
N TRP A 68 0.97 14.09 -12.64
CA TRP A 68 -0.43 14.38 -13.00
C TRP A 68 -1.25 14.92 -11.82
N GLY A 69 -2.30 14.20 -11.42
CA GLY A 69 -3.17 14.58 -10.29
C GLY A 69 -2.48 14.53 -8.92
N ALA A 70 -1.28 13.96 -8.80
CA ALA A 70 -0.49 13.94 -7.58
C ALA A 70 0.51 15.11 -7.46
N LEU A 71 0.60 16.00 -8.47
CA LEU A 71 1.57 17.09 -8.48
C LEU A 71 1.48 17.98 -7.24
N SER A 72 0.29 18.42 -6.87
CA SER A 72 0.09 19.27 -5.68
C SER A 72 0.48 18.55 -4.36
N SER A 73 0.33 17.23 -4.31
CA SER A 73 0.79 16.43 -3.18
C SER A 73 2.29 16.30 -3.14
N LEU A 74 2.91 16.11 -4.31
CA LEU A 74 4.37 16.02 -4.44
C LEU A 74 5.06 17.33 -4.01
N GLU A 75 4.47 18.47 -4.33
CA GLU A 75 5.02 19.79 -4.03
C GLU A 75 4.73 20.26 -2.61
N GLY A 76 3.56 19.95 -2.05
CA GLY A 76 3.08 20.60 -0.81
C GLY A 76 2.80 19.67 0.36
N ALA A 77 2.62 18.37 0.14
CA ALA A 77 2.30 17.48 1.25
C ALA A 77 3.46 17.34 2.25
N SER A 78 3.10 17.18 3.51
CA SER A 78 4.06 16.95 4.59
C SER A 78 4.94 15.72 4.32
N HIS A 79 4.32 14.65 3.83
CA HIS A 79 4.96 13.40 3.47
C HIS A 79 4.41 12.94 2.12
N PHE A 80 5.28 12.50 1.24
CA PHE A 80 4.90 11.91 -0.04
C PHE A 80 5.36 10.44 -0.06
N VAL A 81 4.40 9.54 -0.24
CA VAL A 81 4.63 8.10 -0.19
C VAL A 81 4.43 7.49 -1.56
N ILE A 82 5.37 6.67 -1.98
CA ILE A 82 5.26 5.82 -3.16
C ILE A 82 5.00 4.40 -2.70
N TYR A 83 3.94 3.78 -3.22
CA TYR A 83 3.69 2.37 -3.03
C TYR A 83 4.36 1.58 -4.15
N LEU A 84 5.23 0.67 -3.77
CA LEU A 84 5.91 -0.24 -4.69
C LEU A 84 5.23 -1.61 -4.63
N ALA A 85 4.84 -2.14 -5.78
CA ALA A 85 4.36 -3.51 -5.89
C ALA A 85 5.52 -4.47 -6.17
N ARG A 86 5.54 -5.60 -5.49
CA ARG A 86 6.52 -6.66 -5.73
C ARG A 86 6.16 -7.40 -7.01
N LYS A 87 7.10 -7.53 -7.93
CA LYS A 87 6.98 -8.36 -9.13
C LYS A 87 7.28 -9.83 -8.83
N GLY A 88 6.76 -10.73 -9.64
CA GLY A 88 7.05 -12.17 -9.58
C GLY A 88 6.47 -12.86 -8.35
N VAL A 89 5.37 -12.38 -7.81
CA VAL A 89 4.65 -13.02 -6.71
C VAL A 89 3.68 -14.05 -7.30
N THR A 90 4.24 -15.15 -7.82
CA THR A 90 3.45 -16.30 -8.24
C THR A 90 3.06 -17.17 -7.04
N TYR A 91 2.03 -18.01 -7.21
CA TYR A 91 1.50 -18.86 -6.15
C TYR A 91 2.58 -19.74 -5.49
N ASP A 92 3.61 -20.14 -6.23
CA ASP A 92 4.72 -21.00 -5.84
C ASP A 92 6.05 -20.26 -5.60
N SER A 93 6.03 -18.91 -5.66
CA SER A 93 7.24 -18.10 -5.47
C SER A 93 7.83 -18.24 -4.06
N ASP A 94 9.13 -18.02 -3.94
CA ASP A 94 9.81 -18.02 -2.63
C ASP A 94 9.23 -16.99 -1.68
N TYR A 95 8.70 -15.88 -2.21
CA TYR A 95 8.01 -14.89 -1.40
C TYR A 95 6.74 -15.46 -0.76
N VAL A 96 5.90 -16.18 -1.50
CA VAL A 96 4.69 -16.82 -0.97
C VAL A 96 5.05 -17.89 0.05
N LYS A 97 6.04 -18.73 -0.25
CA LYS A 97 6.55 -19.74 0.70
C LYS A 97 7.02 -19.10 2.01
N LYS A 98 7.79 -18.02 1.91
CA LYS A 98 8.27 -17.27 3.07
C LYS A 98 7.11 -16.69 3.90
N VAL A 99 6.11 -16.06 3.26
CA VAL A 99 4.93 -15.54 3.95
C VAL A 99 4.14 -16.64 4.65
N MET A 100 3.98 -17.80 4.01
CA MET A 100 3.33 -18.95 4.63
C MET A 100 4.07 -19.41 5.88
N HIS A 101 5.38 -19.57 5.79
CA HIS A 101 6.19 -20.06 6.90
C HIS A 101 6.35 -19.02 8.02
N GLU A 102 6.80 -17.79 7.69
CA GLU A 102 7.17 -16.78 8.68
C GLU A 102 5.99 -16.02 9.28
N VAL A 103 4.95 -15.75 8.48
CA VAL A 103 3.81 -14.92 8.90
C VAL A 103 2.62 -15.78 9.28
N LYS A 104 2.22 -16.69 8.41
CA LYS A 104 1.04 -17.56 8.64
C LYS A 104 1.34 -18.79 9.49
N LYS A 105 2.63 -19.06 9.80
CA LYS A 105 3.10 -20.19 10.62
C LYS A 105 2.59 -21.54 10.10
N ARG A 106 2.63 -21.72 8.79
CA ARG A 106 2.21 -22.93 8.08
C ARG A 106 3.24 -23.30 7.03
N ASP A 107 3.43 -24.59 6.80
CA ASP A 107 4.22 -25.06 5.68
C ASP A 107 3.51 -24.77 4.37
N TYR A 108 4.28 -24.46 3.34
CA TYR A 108 3.74 -24.24 2.01
C TYR A 108 3.37 -25.59 1.38
N ASP A 109 2.15 -25.66 0.88
CA ASP A 109 1.62 -26.79 0.12
C ASP A 109 1.01 -26.25 -1.18
N ALA A 110 1.56 -26.67 -2.34
CA ALA A 110 1.12 -26.26 -3.65
C ALA A 110 -0.31 -26.73 -3.99
N ASP A 111 -0.75 -27.83 -3.39
CA ASP A 111 -2.08 -28.40 -3.60
C ASP A 111 -3.12 -27.83 -2.61
N SER A 112 -2.67 -27.02 -1.68
CA SER A 112 -3.58 -26.37 -0.74
C SER A 112 -4.61 -25.49 -1.46
N ARG A 113 -5.81 -25.39 -0.88
CA ARG A 113 -6.84 -24.47 -1.36
C ARG A 113 -6.33 -23.04 -1.54
N PHE A 114 -5.45 -22.60 -0.66
CA PHE A 114 -4.85 -21.27 -0.70
C PHE A 114 -3.98 -21.09 -1.97
N ALA A 115 -3.06 -22.01 -2.23
CA ALA A 115 -2.20 -21.97 -3.41
C ALA A 115 -3.01 -22.05 -4.70
N GLN A 116 -4.01 -22.95 -4.75
CA GLN A 116 -4.89 -23.11 -5.92
C GLN A 116 -5.76 -21.87 -6.19
N ILE A 117 -6.25 -21.16 -5.18
CA ILE A 117 -6.99 -19.90 -5.38
C ILE A 117 -6.08 -18.85 -6.03
N ILE A 118 -4.84 -18.69 -5.55
CA ILE A 118 -3.90 -17.72 -6.12
C ILE A 118 -3.53 -18.12 -7.55
N LYS A 119 -3.23 -19.39 -7.77
CA LYS A 119 -2.90 -19.92 -9.09
C LYS A 119 -4.00 -19.65 -10.10
N ASN A 120 -5.23 -20.04 -9.79
CA ASN A 120 -6.38 -19.85 -10.68
C ASN A 120 -6.63 -18.37 -10.98
N PHE A 121 -6.51 -17.50 -9.99
CA PHE A 121 -6.63 -16.07 -10.19
C PHE A 121 -5.56 -15.54 -11.15
N GLN A 122 -4.29 -15.93 -10.96
CA GLN A 122 -3.18 -15.50 -11.80
C GLN A 122 -3.32 -16.03 -13.25
N GLU A 123 -3.69 -17.27 -13.42
CA GLU A 123 -3.87 -17.87 -14.76
C GLU A 123 -5.07 -17.26 -15.50
N SER A 124 -6.19 -17.00 -14.83
CA SER A 124 -7.38 -16.41 -15.46
C SER A 124 -7.19 -14.96 -15.92
N GLU A 125 -6.37 -14.18 -15.20
CA GLU A 125 -6.11 -12.76 -15.53
C GLU A 125 -5.06 -12.60 -16.64
N TYR A 126 -4.11 -13.55 -16.77
CA TYR A 126 -3.01 -13.44 -17.74
C TYR A 126 -3.32 -14.09 -19.09
N GLU A 127 -4.31 -14.98 -19.19
CA GLU A 127 -4.74 -15.55 -20.46
C GLU A 127 -5.59 -14.60 -21.32
N THR A 128 -6.00 -13.46 -20.77
CA THR A 128 -6.83 -12.44 -21.45
C THR A 128 -6.04 -11.23 -21.98
N GLN A 129 -4.73 -11.24 -21.91
CA GLN A 129 -3.82 -10.23 -22.45
C GLN A 129 -2.90 -10.79 -23.54
#